data_dc07ee4021ce0710803fbb12c39c5cbd
#
_entry.id   dc07ee4021ce0710803fbb12c39c5cbd
#
_cell.length_a   1.000
_cell.length_b   1.000
_cell.length_c   1.000
_cell.angle_alpha   90.00
_cell.angle_beta   90.00
_cell.angle_gamma   90.00
#
_symmetry.space_group_name_H-M   'P 1'
#
loop_
_entity.id
_entity.type
_entity.pdbx_description
1 polymer ?
#
loop_
_entity_poly.entity_id
_entity_poly.type
_entity_poly.pdbx_seq_one_letter_code
_entity_poly.pdbx_strand_id
1 'polypeptide(L)'
;MKSLASKIVSTGFARLALCVGLVLSALASPAIAVDTLSVWVMDNGLGSKNAMSKLVKKFYRETGIPVKLTSLSWGEAFSRISSTFADSNALAPDVIQLGSTWVPHFAATGCIRPIDYLMPQIDTARFLGEGLRSAHISGRPEFYAVPWFIDVRGFFVNERLWLELGFEDSDVESYSQFLGVLKTIASSDLKTEEGVKVTPFALPGKDDWAGQQCMAPFIWSHGGDFIVPSGDGYRSALLDSNTLVGIALYAKIMGDALMAPHSIFENSADNANGFVRSERVFLYGTSELIKQLEFPEKSGGLGNSAIAKDGIRVLNLPSGPHGKFSFMGGSHLALGNKEDTSKYALAEQLLAYMLRADNIDAFSRQVGFLPADMSILHIWNRDSRYSKLVAELEHSRSFPNIPEWGEVEKILIELSNGMGALFTKTKHRKKRSAALAQMVYDANAKINALLNYSDSLNGSERMHWAQQFFLLDYKEVYPKNSANIIGRNEMPTVDEFKYKLASFKYLLVALGAGFLVICIIVACYRRKKK
;
A
#
# COMPACT_ATOMS: atom_id res chain seq x y z
N MET A 1 84.87 20.98 39.66
CA MET A 1 84.47 20.43 38.33
C MET A 1 83.20 19.56 38.37
N LYS A 2 82.78 18.93 39.44
CA LYS A 2 81.57 18.09 39.48
C LYS A 2 80.22 18.88 39.50
N SER A 3 80.21 20.12 39.91
CA SER A 3 78.98 20.97 40.00
C SER A 3 78.52 21.58 38.64
N LEU A 4 79.43 21.79 37.70
CA LEU A 4 79.08 22.37 36.40
C LEU A 4 78.51 21.33 35.41
N ALA A 5 78.93 20.09 35.49
CA ALA A 5 78.44 19.00 34.63
C ALA A 5 76.98 18.60 34.95
N SER A 6 76.58 18.65 36.22
CA SER A 6 75.19 18.37 36.65
C SER A 6 74.15 19.39 36.18
N LYS A 7 74.55 20.68 36.10
CA LYS A 7 73.65 21.74 35.59
C LYS A 7 73.46 21.71 34.07
N ILE A 8 74.49 21.30 33.29
CA ILE A 8 74.41 21.21 31.83
C ILE A 8 73.55 20.03 31.41
N VAL A 9 73.62 18.89 32.10
CA VAL A 9 72.78 17.72 31.82
C VAL A 9 71.32 17.97 32.18
N SER A 10 71.00 18.64 33.31
CA SER A 10 69.60 18.96 33.69
C SER A 10 68.92 19.98 32.77
N THR A 11 69.65 20.97 32.24
CA THR A 11 69.09 21.93 31.28
C THR A 11 68.94 21.32 29.86
N GLY A 12 69.77 20.37 29.47
CA GLY A 12 69.61 19.63 28.21
C GLY A 12 68.38 18.71 28.19
N PHE A 13 68.13 17.96 29.27
CA PHE A 13 66.95 17.13 29.45
C PHE A 13 65.64 17.96 29.51
N ALA A 14 65.67 19.08 30.22
CA ALA A 14 64.49 19.98 30.28
C ALA A 14 64.14 20.59 28.94
N ARG A 15 65.14 20.99 28.10
CA ARG A 15 64.91 21.49 26.73
C ARG A 15 64.45 20.39 25.79
N LEU A 16 64.99 19.17 25.86
CA LEU A 16 64.53 18.03 25.06
C LEU A 16 63.11 17.61 25.43
N ALA A 17 62.76 17.58 26.69
CA ALA A 17 61.39 17.29 27.15
C ALA A 17 60.41 18.40 26.70
N LEU A 18 60.81 19.67 26.70
CA LEU A 18 59.98 20.75 26.19
C LEU A 18 59.76 20.69 24.67
N CYS A 19 60.81 20.38 23.93
CA CYS A 19 60.72 20.20 22.47
C CYS A 19 59.89 18.95 22.08
N VAL A 20 60.02 17.84 22.77
CA VAL A 20 59.20 16.64 22.57
C VAL A 20 57.74 16.90 22.96
N GLY A 21 57.48 17.64 24.06
CA GLY A 21 56.14 18.07 24.47
C GLY A 21 55.48 18.98 23.43
N LEU A 22 56.23 19.94 22.84
CA LEU A 22 55.74 20.82 21.77
C LEU A 22 55.52 20.10 20.45
N VAL A 23 56.33 19.12 20.09
CA VAL A 23 56.12 18.30 18.89
C VAL A 23 54.93 17.33 19.09
N LEU A 24 54.74 16.76 20.28
CA LEU A 24 53.56 15.93 20.60
C LEU A 24 52.29 16.75 20.67
N SER A 25 52.31 18.02 21.15
CA SER A 25 51.15 18.91 21.10
C SER A 25 50.83 19.45 19.71
N ALA A 26 51.83 19.55 18.83
CA ALA A 26 51.64 19.95 17.42
C ALA A 26 51.09 18.77 16.54
N LEU A 27 51.30 17.54 17.02
CA LEU A 27 50.72 16.33 16.38
C LEU A 27 49.33 15.95 16.91
N ALA A 28 48.89 16.57 17.97
CA ALA A 28 47.49 16.52 18.43
C ALA A 28 46.68 17.45 17.50
N SER A 29 46.46 17.05 16.25
CA SER A 29 45.36 17.66 15.48
C SER A 29 44.13 17.63 16.36
N PRO A 30 43.42 18.73 16.54
CA PRO A 30 42.12 18.69 17.21
C PRO A 30 41.32 17.61 16.46
N ALA A 31 40.95 16.57 17.14
CA ALA A 31 39.96 15.66 16.58
C ALA A 31 38.74 16.55 16.31
N ILE A 32 38.58 16.95 15.05
CA ILE A 32 37.35 17.63 14.61
C ILE A 32 36.26 16.67 15.03
N ALA A 33 35.47 17.08 16.02
CA ALA A 33 34.31 16.31 16.45
C ALA A 33 33.42 16.20 15.21
N VAL A 34 33.47 15.06 14.53
CA VAL A 34 32.63 14.84 13.36
C VAL A 34 31.21 14.74 13.88
N ASP A 35 30.37 15.65 13.40
CA ASP A 35 28.97 15.73 13.81
C ASP A 35 28.26 14.41 13.55
N THR A 36 27.61 13.87 14.57
CA THR A 36 26.82 12.66 14.46
C THR A 36 25.53 12.95 13.68
N LEU A 37 25.34 12.25 12.58
CA LEU A 37 24.09 12.28 11.81
C LEU A 37 22.99 11.49 12.52
N SER A 38 21.74 11.90 12.34
CA SER A 38 20.57 11.16 12.80
C SER A 38 19.78 10.62 11.62
N VAL A 39 19.59 9.30 11.57
CA VAL A 39 18.73 8.64 10.56
C VAL A 39 17.55 7.96 11.23
N TRP A 40 16.35 8.28 10.75
CA TRP A 40 15.12 7.62 11.19
C TRP A 40 14.59 6.71 10.11
N VAL A 41 14.33 5.44 10.46
CA VAL A 41 13.73 4.43 9.59
C VAL A 41 12.59 3.74 10.30
N MET A 42 11.69 3.12 9.54
CA MET A 42 10.62 2.30 10.08
C MET A 42 11.08 0.87 10.30
N ASP A 43 10.38 0.16 11.15
CA ASP A 43 10.50 -1.29 11.22
C ASP A 43 9.85 -1.92 9.99
N ASN A 44 10.69 -2.39 9.08
CA ASN A 44 10.32 -2.99 7.81
C ASN A 44 10.33 -4.52 7.89
N GLY A 45 9.96 -5.07 9.02
CA GLY A 45 9.89 -6.49 9.25
C GLY A 45 11.21 -7.13 9.68
N LEU A 46 11.23 -8.44 9.57
CA LEU A 46 12.31 -9.27 10.10
C LEU A 46 13.68 -8.90 9.50
N GLY A 47 14.61 -8.59 10.37
CA GLY A 47 15.99 -8.26 9.96
C GLY A 47 16.23 -6.81 9.57
N SER A 48 15.21 -5.95 9.45
CA SER A 48 15.37 -4.56 8.97
C SER A 48 16.32 -3.74 9.86
N LYS A 49 16.15 -3.83 11.18
CA LYS A 49 17.02 -3.15 12.16
C LYS A 49 18.48 -3.62 12.05
N ASN A 50 18.69 -4.92 11.82
CA ASN A 50 20.02 -5.48 11.64
C ASN A 50 20.65 -5.03 10.31
N ALA A 51 19.88 -5.01 9.22
CA ALA A 51 20.32 -4.54 7.91
C ALA A 51 20.76 -3.06 7.99
N MET A 52 19.93 -2.21 8.60
CA MET A 52 20.27 -0.80 8.82
C MET A 52 21.50 -0.61 9.71
N SER A 53 21.61 -1.37 10.80
CA SER A 53 22.79 -1.33 11.66
C SER A 53 24.08 -1.70 10.91
N LYS A 54 24.02 -2.68 10.01
CA LYS A 54 25.16 -3.06 9.15
C LYS A 54 25.49 -1.93 8.16
N LEU A 55 24.49 -1.32 7.55
CA LEU A 55 24.64 -0.25 6.57
C LEU A 55 25.30 0.99 7.19
N VAL A 56 24.78 1.48 8.35
CA VAL A 56 25.35 2.66 9.01
C VAL A 56 26.76 2.38 9.56
N LYS A 57 27.06 1.15 10.03
CA LYS A 57 28.41 0.75 10.43
C LYS A 57 29.37 0.71 9.24
N LYS A 58 28.91 0.24 8.07
CA LYS A 58 29.69 0.24 6.83
C LYS A 58 29.99 1.66 6.40
N PHE A 59 29.00 2.56 6.42
CA PHE A 59 29.17 3.99 6.15
C PHE A 59 30.21 4.63 7.07
N TYR A 60 30.10 4.41 8.39
CA TYR A 60 31.08 4.93 9.36
C TYR A 60 32.51 4.46 9.08
N ARG A 61 32.71 3.18 8.73
CA ARG A 61 34.04 2.65 8.40
C ARG A 61 34.64 3.27 7.15
N GLU A 62 33.80 3.62 6.16
CA GLU A 62 34.25 4.20 4.89
C GLU A 62 34.48 5.72 4.97
N THR A 63 33.73 6.43 5.81
CA THR A 63 33.71 7.89 5.83
C THR A 63 34.20 8.52 7.15
N GLY A 64 34.22 7.78 8.24
CA GLY A 64 34.47 8.30 9.59
C GLY A 64 33.31 9.07 10.19
N ILE A 65 32.15 9.22 9.49
CA ILE A 65 30.98 9.99 9.93
C ILE A 65 30.08 9.10 10.80
N PRO A 66 29.89 9.41 12.09
CA PRO A 66 29.05 8.63 12.97
C PRO A 66 27.57 8.86 12.65
N VAL A 67 26.75 7.79 12.73
CA VAL A 67 25.31 7.84 12.47
C VAL A 67 24.53 7.23 13.62
N LYS A 68 23.60 7.99 14.19
CA LYS A 68 22.61 7.53 15.17
C LYS A 68 21.39 7.01 14.43
N LEU A 69 21.12 5.71 14.56
CA LEU A 69 19.95 5.06 13.98
C LEU A 69 18.80 5.06 14.97
N THR A 70 17.62 5.51 14.54
CA THR A 70 16.34 5.37 15.26
C THR A 70 15.38 4.56 14.40
N SER A 71 14.80 3.50 14.96
CA SER A 71 13.75 2.70 14.33
C SER A 71 12.41 3.02 14.98
N LEU A 72 11.39 3.29 14.17
CA LEU A 72 10.03 3.61 14.56
C LEU A 72 9.08 2.51 14.09
N SER A 73 7.99 2.29 14.81
CA SER A 73 6.89 1.49 14.28
C SER A 73 6.12 2.30 13.22
N TRP A 74 5.56 1.64 12.21
CA TRP A 74 4.73 2.31 11.20
C TRP A 74 3.52 3.02 11.80
N GLY A 75 2.92 2.44 12.87
CA GLY A 75 1.75 3.00 13.53
C GLY A 75 2.00 4.32 14.25
N GLU A 76 3.23 4.55 14.76
CA GLU A 76 3.59 5.78 15.49
C GLU A 76 4.35 6.78 14.63
N ALA A 77 4.97 6.34 13.53
CA ALA A 77 5.95 7.11 12.78
C ALA A 77 5.39 8.42 12.26
N PHE A 78 4.20 8.42 11.65
CA PHE A 78 3.60 9.62 11.07
C PHE A 78 3.43 10.74 12.11
N SER A 79 2.80 10.43 13.24
CA SER A 79 2.57 11.41 14.32
C SER A 79 3.87 11.86 14.99
N ARG A 80 4.82 10.93 15.15
CA ARG A 80 6.12 11.24 15.77
C ARG A 80 6.97 12.14 14.88
N ILE A 81 7.00 11.91 13.57
CA ILE A 81 7.69 12.79 12.62
C ILE A 81 7.05 14.18 12.68
N SER A 82 5.72 14.27 12.54
CA SER A 82 4.98 15.54 12.56
C SER A 82 5.26 16.32 13.82
N SER A 83 5.17 15.69 15.00
CA SER A 83 5.41 16.37 16.29
C SER A 83 6.87 16.81 16.46
N THR A 84 7.83 16.00 15.97
CA THR A 84 9.25 16.34 16.08
C THR A 84 9.62 17.56 15.25
N PHE A 85 9.08 17.68 14.02
CA PHE A 85 9.35 18.85 13.19
C PHE A 85 8.55 20.09 13.62
N ALA A 86 7.46 19.94 14.36
CA ALA A 86 6.71 21.04 14.94
C ALA A 86 7.34 21.62 16.21
N ASP A 87 8.23 20.88 16.89
CA ASP A 87 8.93 21.32 18.09
C ASP A 87 10.33 21.81 17.75
N SER A 88 10.56 23.10 17.81
CA SER A 88 11.87 23.73 17.54
C SER A 88 13.00 23.26 18.48
N ASN A 89 12.67 22.70 19.65
CA ASN A 89 13.65 22.13 20.59
C ASN A 89 13.96 20.67 20.32
N ALA A 90 13.20 19.99 19.46
CA ALA A 90 13.41 18.60 19.16
C ALA A 90 14.54 18.37 18.14
N LEU A 91 15.26 17.28 18.32
CA LEU A 91 16.31 16.87 17.38
C LEU A 91 15.69 16.11 16.19
N ALA A 92 15.27 16.85 15.18
CA ALA A 92 14.78 16.28 13.94
C ALA A 92 15.86 15.45 13.19
N PRO A 93 15.49 14.38 12.48
CA PRO A 93 16.44 13.55 11.74
C PRO A 93 17.09 14.31 10.57
N ASP A 94 18.32 13.93 10.22
CA ASP A 94 19.02 14.43 9.02
C ASP A 94 18.57 13.69 7.76
N VAL A 95 18.42 12.37 7.87
CA VAL A 95 17.88 11.50 6.82
C VAL A 95 16.69 10.76 7.40
N ILE A 96 15.62 10.66 6.63
CA ILE A 96 14.38 10.02 7.07
C ILE A 96 13.79 9.11 6.01
N GLN A 97 13.39 7.90 6.40
CA GLN A 97 12.53 7.06 5.60
C GLN A 97 11.09 7.54 5.71
N LEU A 98 10.37 7.60 4.59
CA LEU A 98 8.95 7.91 4.52
C LEU A 98 8.24 6.88 3.67
N GLY A 99 7.01 6.54 4.03
CA GLY A 99 6.11 5.86 3.09
C GLY A 99 5.88 6.75 1.86
N SER A 100 5.78 6.15 0.69
CA SER A 100 5.62 6.88 -0.57
C SER A 100 4.42 7.85 -0.54
N THR A 101 3.33 7.46 0.10
CA THR A 101 2.09 8.27 0.24
C THR A 101 2.22 9.43 1.25
N TRP A 102 3.28 9.45 2.07
CA TRP A 102 3.50 10.48 3.09
C TRP A 102 4.35 11.65 2.59
N VAL A 103 5.14 11.42 1.53
CA VAL A 103 6.06 12.43 0.98
C VAL A 103 5.37 13.77 0.70
N PRO A 104 4.19 13.81 0.02
CA PRO A 104 3.53 15.08 -0.27
C PRO A 104 3.14 15.86 0.98
N HIS A 105 2.68 15.17 2.04
CA HIS A 105 2.33 15.82 3.30
C HIS A 105 3.55 16.44 3.99
N PHE A 106 4.63 15.69 4.16
CA PHE A 106 5.83 16.16 4.83
C PHE A 106 6.60 17.22 4.02
N ALA A 107 6.47 17.19 2.68
CA ALA A 107 6.99 18.23 1.81
C ALA A 107 6.17 19.55 1.96
N ALA A 108 4.84 19.45 1.93
CA ALA A 108 3.95 20.60 2.05
C ALA A 108 4.02 21.28 3.43
N THR A 109 4.24 20.50 4.50
CA THR A 109 4.42 21.02 5.87
C THR A 109 5.84 21.52 6.15
N GLY A 110 6.75 21.42 5.18
CA GLY A 110 8.13 21.87 5.32
C GLY A 110 9.02 21.00 6.20
N CYS A 111 8.60 19.77 6.55
CA CYS A 111 9.40 18.84 7.34
C CYS A 111 10.61 18.29 6.57
N ILE A 112 10.47 18.15 5.26
CA ILE A 112 11.52 17.70 4.35
C ILE A 112 11.82 18.77 3.31
N ARG A 113 13.07 18.86 2.89
CA ARG A 113 13.52 19.87 1.92
C ARG A 113 13.57 19.34 0.50
N PRO A 114 13.42 20.24 -0.52
CA PRO A 114 13.62 19.83 -1.92
C PRO A 114 15.06 19.39 -2.15
N ILE A 115 15.22 18.40 -3.03
CA ILE A 115 16.52 17.77 -3.34
C ILE A 115 16.88 17.80 -4.83
N ASP A 116 16.25 18.67 -5.62
CA ASP A 116 16.44 18.79 -7.08
C ASP A 116 17.89 18.95 -7.47
N TYR A 117 18.66 19.69 -6.69
CA TYR A 117 20.07 19.92 -6.93
C TYR A 117 20.94 18.66 -6.79
N LEU A 118 20.43 17.60 -6.13
CA LEU A 118 21.07 16.27 -6.05
C LEU A 118 20.68 15.37 -7.21
N MET A 119 19.54 15.61 -7.86
CA MET A 119 19.01 14.71 -8.89
C MET A 119 19.95 14.49 -10.08
N PRO A 120 20.75 15.49 -10.54
CA PRO A 120 21.77 15.24 -11.58
C PRO A 120 22.88 14.25 -11.18
N GLN A 121 23.08 14.05 -9.87
CA GLN A 121 24.07 13.11 -9.33
C GLN A 121 23.44 11.74 -9.04
N ILE A 122 22.13 11.69 -8.97
CA ILE A 122 21.33 10.48 -8.78
C ILE A 122 20.80 10.09 -10.16
N ASP A 123 21.28 8.97 -10.72
CA ASP A 123 20.74 8.45 -11.98
C ASP A 123 19.26 8.05 -11.78
N THR A 124 18.35 9.00 -12.08
CA THR A 124 16.91 8.82 -11.90
C THR A 124 16.32 7.79 -12.86
N ALA A 125 16.97 7.55 -14.02
CA ALA A 125 16.49 6.58 -15.01
C ALA A 125 16.50 5.14 -14.48
N ARG A 126 17.22 4.87 -13.41
CA ARG A 126 17.24 3.54 -12.77
C ARG A 126 16.07 3.27 -11.85
N PHE A 127 15.23 4.25 -11.54
CA PHE A 127 14.08 4.06 -10.66
C PHE A 127 12.78 3.92 -11.44
N LEU A 128 11.82 3.14 -10.90
CA LEU A 128 10.50 3.00 -11.49
C LEU A 128 9.78 4.35 -11.54
N GLY A 129 9.14 4.66 -12.68
CA GLY A 129 8.48 5.95 -12.89
C GLY A 129 7.39 6.27 -11.85
N GLU A 130 6.63 5.27 -11.38
CA GLU A 130 5.65 5.43 -10.31
C GLU A 130 6.30 5.80 -8.97
N GLY A 131 7.44 5.20 -8.64
CA GLY A 131 8.24 5.55 -7.46
C GLY A 131 8.74 7.00 -7.53
N LEU A 132 9.22 7.44 -8.69
CA LEU A 132 9.64 8.83 -8.89
C LEU A 132 8.47 9.80 -8.79
N ARG A 133 7.28 9.46 -9.35
CA ARG A 133 6.08 10.29 -9.20
C ARG A 133 5.71 10.51 -7.74
N SER A 134 5.78 9.48 -6.90
CA SER A 134 5.48 9.59 -5.46
C SER A 134 6.52 10.39 -4.66
N ALA A 135 7.62 10.80 -5.28
CA ALA A 135 8.65 11.68 -4.68
C ALA A 135 8.34 13.19 -4.84
N HIS A 136 7.25 13.54 -5.52
CA HIS A 136 6.80 14.91 -5.77
C HIS A 136 5.49 15.23 -5.03
N ILE A 137 5.15 16.53 -4.98
CA ILE A 137 3.77 16.98 -4.78
C ILE A 137 3.13 17.12 -6.16
N SER A 138 1.91 16.64 -6.34
CA SER A 138 1.16 16.77 -7.60
C SER A 138 1.10 18.22 -8.06
N GLY A 139 1.46 18.47 -9.32
CA GLY A 139 1.53 19.81 -9.90
C GLY A 139 2.77 20.62 -9.53
N ARG A 140 3.72 20.07 -8.78
CA ARG A 140 5.00 20.72 -8.46
C ARG A 140 6.16 19.93 -9.07
N PRO A 141 7.17 20.59 -9.64
CA PRO A 141 8.30 19.91 -10.27
C PRO A 141 9.35 19.39 -9.28
N GLU A 142 9.38 19.92 -8.04
CA GLU A 142 10.44 19.66 -7.08
C GLU A 142 10.39 18.22 -6.56
N PHE A 143 11.56 17.58 -6.51
CA PHE A 143 11.78 16.31 -5.81
C PHE A 143 12.01 16.53 -4.32
N TYR A 144 11.33 15.78 -3.48
CA TYR A 144 11.48 15.84 -2.02
C TYR A 144 12.07 14.55 -1.41
N ALA A 145 12.10 13.48 -2.19
CA ALA A 145 12.59 12.18 -1.73
C ALA A 145 13.12 11.36 -2.91
N VAL A 146 13.80 10.24 -2.62
CA VAL A 146 14.25 9.27 -3.61
C VAL A 146 13.71 7.90 -3.26
N PRO A 147 13.17 7.13 -4.22
CA PRO A 147 12.70 5.77 -3.98
C PRO A 147 13.83 4.86 -3.43
N TRP A 148 13.52 4.06 -2.43
CA TRP A 148 14.49 3.18 -1.78
C TRP A 148 14.15 1.71 -1.98
N PHE A 149 12.93 1.30 -1.62
CA PHE A 149 12.39 -0.03 -1.93
C PHE A 149 10.91 0.05 -2.27
N ILE A 150 10.39 -0.99 -2.90
CA ILE A 150 9.03 -1.07 -3.42
C ILE A 150 8.24 -2.12 -2.63
N ASP A 151 7.01 -1.77 -2.28
CA ASP A 151 5.97 -2.64 -1.75
C ASP A 151 4.89 -2.80 -2.84
N VAL A 152 5.06 -3.78 -3.72
CA VAL A 152 4.03 -4.20 -4.66
C VAL A 152 3.32 -5.42 -4.11
N ARG A 153 2.02 -5.49 -4.31
CA ARG A 153 1.19 -6.57 -3.78
C ARG A 153 0.77 -7.55 -4.86
N GLY A 154 0.65 -8.82 -4.47
CA GLY A 154 0.14 -9.89 -5.31
C GLY A 154 -0.72 -10.86 -4.51
N PHE A 155 -1.33 -11.81 -5.19
CA PHE A 155 -2.00 -12.93 -4.53
C PHE A 155 -0.99 -14.04 -4.22
N PHE A 156 -0.87 -14.34 -2.94
CA PHE A 156 -0.21 -15.55 -2.46
C PHE A 156 -1.28 -16.60 -2.23
N VAL A 157 -1.04 -17.82 -2.70
CA VAL A 157 -1.93 -18.95 -2.46
C VAL A 157 -1.18 -20.07 -1.73
N ASN A 158 -1.89 -20.79 -0.87
CA ASN A 158 -1.42 -22.03 -0.29
C ASN A 158 -1.32 -23.06 -1.41
N GLU A 159 -0.10 -23.46 -1.80
CA GLU A 159 0.15 -24.27 -2.98
C GLU A 159 -0.44 -25.67 -2.85
N ARG A 160 -0.33 -26.31 -1.70
CA ARG A 160 -0.94 -27.62 -1.45
C ARG A 160 -2.45 -27.58 -1.65
N LEU A 161 -3.14 -26.63 -1.02
CA LEU A 161 -4.61 -26.50 -1.11
C LEU A 161 -5.05 -26.11 -2.54
N TRP A 162 -4.26 -25.30 -3.24
CA TRP A 162 -4.49 -24.91 -4.62
C TRP A 162 -4.50 -26.11 -5.55
N LEU A 163 -3.49 -26.96 -5.44
CA LEU A 163 -3.34 -28.18 -6.23
C LEU A 163 -4.37 -29.26 -5.84
N GLU A 164 -4.69 -29.39 -4.55
CA GLU A 164 -5.71 -30.34 -4.06
C GLU A 164 -7.09 -30.05 -4.64
N LEU A 165 -7.42 -28.77 -4.87
CA LEU A 165 -8.67 -28.34 -5.50
C LEU A 165 -8.62 -28.40 -7.04
N GLY A 166 -7.48 -28.72 -7.64
CA GLY A 166 -7.30 -28.85 -9.08
C GLY A 166 -7.31 -27.52 -9.83
N PHE A 167 -6.97 -26.40 -9.15
CA PHE A 167 -6.92 -25.09 -9.78
C PHE A 167 -5.60 -24.86 -10.53
N GLU A 168 -5.72 -24.06 -11.59
CA GLU A 168 -4.61 -23.53 -12.38
C GLU A 168 -4.54 -22.01 -12.29
N ASP A 169 -3.39 -21.41 -12.66
CA ASP A 169 -3.20 -19.93 -12.62
C ASP A 169 -4.25 -19.20 -13.50
N SER A 170 -4.71 -19.85 -14.57
CA SER A 170 -5.75 -19.35 -15.49
C SER A 170 -7.14 -19.23 -14.87
N ASP A 171 -7.41 -19.90 -13.75
CA ASP A 171 -8.71 -19.84 -13.06
C ASP A 171 -8.94 -18.52 -12.32
N VAL A 172 -7.95 -17.63 -12.27
CA VAL A 172 -8.04 -16.32 -11.62
C VAL A 172 -7.64 -15.15 -12.52
N GLU A 173 -7.66 -15.33 -13.84
CA GLU A 173 -7.30 -14.25 -14.78
C GLU A 173 -8.28 -13.06 -14.78
N SER A 174 -9.52 -13.29 -14.39
CA SER A 174 -10.55 -12.25 -14.27
C SER A 174 -11.23 -12.27 -12.90
N TYR A 175 -11.79 -11.12 -12.48
CA TYR A 175 -12.58 -11.06 -11.24
C TYR A 175 -13.79 -12.01 -11.25
N SER A 176 -14.37 -12.31 -12.41
CA SER A 176 -15.45 -13.29 -12.52
C SER A 176 -14.99 -14.71 -12.20
N GLN A 177 -13.81 -15.09 -12.70
CA GLN A 177 -13.18 -16.38 -12.41
C GLN A 177 -12.75 -16.44 -10.95
N PHE A 178 -12.08 -15.39 -10.43
CA PHE A 178 -11.69 -15.29 -9.03
C PHE A 178 -12.88 -15.48 -8.07
N LEU A 179 -14.03 -14.84 -8.35
CA LEU A 179 -15.25 -15.08 -7.56
C LEU A 179 -15.74 -16.54 -7.65
N GLY A 180 -15.57 -17.20 -8.80
CA GLY A 180 -15.86 -18.61 -8.99
C GLY A 180 -14.99 -19.49 -8.10
N VAL A 181 -13.70 -19.26 -8.12
CA VAL A 181 -12.71 -19.93 -7.26
C VAL A 181 -13.04 -19.74 -5.78
N LEU A 182 -13.27 -18.50 -5.34
CA LEU A 182 -13.65 -18.24 -3.93
C LEU A 182 -14.91 -19.01 -3.51
N LYS A 183 -15.92 -19.13 -4.40
CA LYS A 183 -17.14 -19.89 -4.13
C LYS A 183 -16.86 -21.39 -4.02
N THR A 184 -16.04 -21.93 -4.90
CA THR A 184 -15.64 -23.36 -4.85
C THR A 184 -14.94 -23.68 -3.54
N ILE A 185 -13.98 -22.83 -3.11
CA ILE A 185 -13.29 -23.00 -1.83
C ILE A 185 -14.26 -22.89 -0.66
N ALA A 186 -15.14 -21.88 -0.65
CA ALA A 186 -16.12 -21.67 0.44
C ALA A 186 -17.07 -22.86 0.60
N SER A 187 -17.36 -23.57 -0.51
CA SER A 187 -18.25 -24.74 -0.53
C SER A 187 -17.52 -26.05 -0.27
N SER A 188 -16.19 -26.06 -0.22
CA SER A 188 -15.40 -27.25 0.05
C SER A 188 -15.40 -27.62 1.54
N ASP A 189 -15.07 -28.86 1.85
CA ASP A 189 -14.86 -29.35 3.22
C ASP A 189 -13.39 -29.36 3.64
N LEU A 190 -12.56 -28.55 2.98
CA LEU A 190 -11.14 -28.45 3.28
C LEU A 190 -10.90 -28.06 4.74
N LYS A 191 -9.94 -28.73 5.36
CA LYS A 191 -9.50 -28.50 6.73
C LYS A 191 -7.99 -28.48 6.81
N THR A 192 -7.46 -27.77 7.81
CA THR A 192 -6.05 -27.86 8.19
C THR A 192 -5.76 -29.24 8.83
N GLU A 193 -4.50 -29.54 9.06
CA GLU A 193 -4.09 -30.75 9.79
C GLU A 193 -4.73 -30.83 11.19
N GLU A 194 -4.98 -29.67 11.83
CA GLU A 194 -5.64 -29.54 13.13
C GLU A 194 -7.17 -29.60 13.05
N GLY A 195 -7.74 -29.81 11.88
CA GLY A 195 -9.18 -29.92 11.65
C GLY A 195 -9.95 -28.58 11.56
N VAL A 196 -9.23 -27.45 11.48
CA VAL A 196 -9.87 -26.12 11.30
C VAL A 196 -10.36 -25.99 9.85
N LYS A 197 -11.61 -25.51 9.66
CA LYS A 197 -12.16 -25.30 8.32
C LYS A 197 -11.34 -24.22 7.57
N VAL A 198 -10.86 -24.56 6.39
CA VAL A 198 -10.18 -23.61 5.50
C VAL A 198 -11.18 -22.64 4.87
N THR A 199 -10.81 -21.38 4.79
CA THR A 199 -11.60 -20.30 4.19
C THR A 199 -10.92 -19.76 2.93
N PRO A 200 -11.68 -19.17 1.97
CA PRO A 200 -11.09 -18.74 0.71
C PRO A 200 -10.06 -17.63 0.86
N PHE A 201 -10.44 -16.55 1.55
CA PHE A 201 -9.75 -15.27 1.55
C PHE A 201 -9.96 -14.54 2.86
N ALA A 202 -9.26 -13.43 3.07
CA ALA A 202 -9.51 -12.50 4.15
C ALA A 202 -9.23 -11.06 3.70
N LEU A 203 -10.04 -10.13 4.18
CA LEU A 203 -9.86 -8.71 3.99
C LEU A 203 -9.82 -8.04 5.37
N PRO A 204 -8.92 -7.08 5.61
CA PRO A 204 -8.86 -6.38 6.88
C PRO A 204 -10.13 -5.55 7.07
N GLY A 205 -10.67 -5.55 8.28
CA GLY A 205 -11.90 -4.84 8.61
C GLY A 205 -11.84 -4.03 9.90
N LYS A 206 -10.68 -3.98 10.57
CA LYS A 206 -10.51 -3.29 11.84
C LYS A 206 -9.24 -2.45 11.87
N ASP A 207 -9.41 -1.12 11.98
CA ASP A 207 -8.34 -0.13 12.23
C ASP A 207 -7.05 -0.41 11.46
N ASP A 208 -7.20 -0.71 10.17
CA ASP A 208 -6.10 -1.12 9.34
C ASP A 208 -5.83 -0.12 8.22
N TRP A 209 -4.65 0.45 8.25
CA TRP A 209 -4.13 1.34 7.21
C TRP A 209 -4.05 0.68 5.82
N ALA A 210 -4.15 -0.64 5.70
CA ALA A 210 -4.15 -1.34 4.43
C ALA A 210 -5.55 -1.50 3.81
N GLY A 211 -6.63 -1.10 4.48
CA GLY A 211 -8.00 -1.28 4.01
C GLY A 211 -8.24 -0.69 2.62
N GLN A 212 -7.86 0.57 2.38
CA GLN A 212 -7.97 1.22 1.08
C GLN A 212 -7.01 0.62 0.04
N GLN A 213 -5.83 0.13 0.47
CA GLN A 213 -4.88 -0.54 -0.41
C GLN A 213 -5.41 -1.89 -0.91
N CYS A 214 -6.18 -2.60 -0.07
CA CYS A 214 -6.88 -3.83 -0.45
C CYS A 214 -8.07 -3.54 -1.38
N MET A 215 -8.74 -2.39 -1.24
CA MET A 215 -9.88 -2.00 -2.06
C MET A 215 -9.47 -1.46 -3.43
N ALA A 216 -8.31 -0.80 -3.53
CA ALA A 216 -7.83 -0.10 -4.71
C ALA A 216 -7.80 -0.97 -5.99
N PRO A 217 -7.27 -2.21 -6.00
CA PRO A 217 -7.26 -3.04 -7.20
C PRO A 217 -8.66 -3.31 -7.78
N PHE A 218 -9.65 -3.49 -6.90
CA PHE A 218 -11.04 -3.70 -7.31
C PHE A 218 -11.63 -2.46 -7.98
N ILE A 219 -11.31 -1.27 -7.49
CA ILE A 219 -11.77 0.01 -8.03
C ILE A 219 -11.06 0.30 -9.35
N TRP A 220 -9.73 0.27 -9.36
CA TRP A 220 -8.93 0.62 -10.53
C TRP A 220 -9.15 -0.30 -11.73
N SER A 221 -9.27 -1.61 -11.48
CA SER A 221 -9.54 -2.59 -12.54
C SER A 221 -10.92 -2.43 -13.18
N HIS A 222 -11.81 -1.67 -12.54
CA HIS A 222 -13.11 -1.30 -13.06
C HIS A 222 -13.17 0.15 -13.59
N GLY A 223 -12.01 0.84 -13.68
CA GLY A 223 -11.88 2.18 -14.22
C GLY A 223 -12.31 3.29 -13.26
N GLY A 224 -12.51 2.96 -11.98
CA GLY A 224 -12.78 3.93 -10.90
C GLY A 224 -11.52 4.46 -10.24
N ASP A 225 -11.70 5.39 -9.32
CA ASP A 225 -10.65 5.90 -8.43
C ASP A 225 -11.26 6.42 -7.11
N PHE A 226 -10.42 6.73 -6.12
CA PHE A 226 -10.89 7.36 -4.88
C PHE A 226 -11.10 8.86 -5.03
N ILE A 227 -10.13 9.53 -5.69
CA ILE A 227 -10.19 10.94 -6.06
C ILE A 227 -9.69 11.10 -7.48
N VAL A 228 -10.19 12.11 -8.20
CA VAL A 228 -9.80 12.43 -9.57
C VAL A 228 -9.55 13.93 -9.72
N PRO A 229 -8.70 14.35 -10.67
CA PRO A 229 -8.54 15.76 -10.99
C PRO A 229 -9.86 16.43 -11.35
N SER A 230 -10.05 17.67 -10.90
CA SER A 230 -11.24 18.47 -11.18
C SER A 230 -10.87 19.97 -11.14
N GLY A 231 -10.88 20.63 -12.28
CA GLY A 231 -10.33 21.99 -12.40
C GLY A 231 -8.86 22.04 -11.99
N ASP A 232 -8.50 22.97 -11.12
CA ASP A 232 -7.14 23.13 -10.62
C ASP A 232 -6.85 22.24 -9.36
N GLY A 233 -7.80 21.40 -8.96
CA GLY A 233 -7.70 20.57 -7.76
C GLY A 233 -8.15 19.12 -7.99
N TYR A 234 -8.74 18.56 -6.95
CA TYR A 234 -9.25 17.19 -6.95
C TYR A 234 -10.67 17.15 -6.39
N ARG A 235 -11.42 16.12 -6.77
CA ARG A 235 -12.70 15.76 -6.17
C ARG A 235 -12.74 14.28 -5.78
N SER A 236 -13.63 13.92 -4.88
CA SER A 236 -13.96 12.54 -4.62
C SER A 236 -14.62 11.89 -5.84
N ALA A 237 -14.20 10.67 -6.15
CA ALA A 237 -14.79 9.81 -7.17
C ALA A 237 -15.58 8.63 -6.59
N LEU A 238 -15.82 8.62 -5.28
CA LEU A 238 -16.47 7.48 -4.60
C LEU A 238 -17.89 7.22 -5.09
N LEU A 239 -18.56 8.24 -5.64
CA LEU A 239 -19.90 8.11 -6.22
C LEU A 239 -19.89 7.98 -7.74
N ASP A 240 -18.74 7.91 -8.38
CA ASP A 240 -18.65 7.63 -9.81
C ASP A 240 -18.99 6.15 -10.08
N SER A 241 -19.66 5.88 -11.22
CA SER A 241 -20.19 4.53 -11.52
C SER A 241 -19.13 3.44 -11.48
N ASN A 242 -17.97 3.70 -12.05
CA ASN A 242 -16.87 2.73 -12.10
C ASN A 242 -16.30 2.44 -10.72
N THR A 243 -16.21 3.45 -9.86
CA THR A 243 -15.79 3.29 -8.46
C THR A 243 -16.80 2.47 -7.68
N LEU A 244 -18.10 2.74 -7.86
CA LEU A 244 -19.16 1.98 -7.20
C LEU A 244 -19.18 0.51 -7.60
N VAL A 245 -18.80 0.16 -8.85
CA VAL A 245 -18.61 -1.24 -9.26
C VAL A 245 -17.52 -1.92 -8.45
N GLY A 246 -16.36 -1.29 -8.33
CA GLY A 246 -15.25 -1.83 -7.55
C GLY A 246 -15.60 -2.00 -6.07
N ILE A 247 -16.28 -0.99 -5.47
CA ILE A 247 -16.78 -1.07 -4.09
C ILE A 247 -17.81 -2.19 -3.95
N ALA A 248 -18.74 -2.34 -4.90
CA ALA A 248 -19.77 -3.39 -4.87
C ALA A 248 -19.14 -4.78 -4.92
N LEU A 249 -18.11 -4.98 -5.73
CA LEU A 249 -17.39 -6.24 -5.82
C LEU A 249 -16.63 -6.56 -4.52
N TYR A 250 -15.93 -5.58 -3.95
CA TYR A 250 -15.25 -5.70 -2.68
C TYR A 250 -16.24 -6.05 -1.54
N ALA A 251 -17.35 -5.32 -1.50
CA ALA A 251 -18.46 -5.56 -0.55
C ALA A 251 -19.10 -6.93 -0.72
N LYS A 252 -19.20 -7.43 -1.95
CA LYS A 252 -19.74 -8.76 -2.25
C LYS A 252 -18.88 -9.88 -1.64
N ILE A 253 -17.55 -9.76 -1.73
CA ILE A 253 -16.65 -10.74 -1.11
C ILE A 253 -16.88 -10.78 0.41
N MET A 254 -17.05 -9.63 1.05
CA MET A 254 -17.37 -9.54 2.47
C MET A 254 -18.76 -10.15 2.81
N GLY A 255 -19.75 -9.96 1.94
CA GLY A 255 -21.15 -10.28 2.22
C GLY A 255 -21.60 -11.69 1.87
N ASP A 256 -20.94 -12.34 0.92
CA ASP A 256 -21.37 -13.64 0.37
C ASP A 256 -20.62 -14.83 1.00
N ALA A 257 -20.05 -14.66 2.17
CA ALA A 257 -19.22 -15.67 2.86
C ALA A 257 -18.03 -16.18 2.02
N LEU A 258 -17.48 -15.32 1.15
CA LEU A 258 -16.32 -15.63 0.30
C LEU A 258 -15.00 -15.31 1.00
N MET A 259 -15.05 -14.96 2.26
CA MET A 259 -13.90 -14.72 3.14
C MET A 259 -14.12 -15.31 4.52
N ALA A 260 -13.05 -15.36 5.33
CA ALA A 260 -13.13 -15.78 6.73
C ALA A 260 -14.11 -14.89 7.51
N PRO A 261 -15.15 -15.44 8.16
CA PRO A 261 -16.22 -14.64 8.77
C PRO A 261 -15.74 -13.66 9.85
N HIS A 262 -14.64 -13.97 10.54
CA HIS A 262 -14.06 -13.15 11.61
C HIS A 262 -13.00 -12.17 11.12
N SER A 263 -12.55 -12.25 9.86
CA SER A 263 -11.48 -11.38 9.33
C SER A 263 -11.85 -9.89 9.34
N ILE A 264 -13.14 -9.57 9.36
CA ILE A 264 -13.63 -8.19 9.53
C ILE A 264 -13.27 -7.56 10.88
N PHE A 265 -12.91 -8.37 11.89
CA PHE A 265 -12.41 -7.93 13.20
C PHE A 265 -10.88 -8.00 13.30
N GLU A 266 -10.22 -8.38 12.22
CA GLU A 266 -8.80 -8.58 12.11
C GLU A 266 -8.16 -7.44 11.29
N ASN A 267 -6.91 -7.15 11.62
CA ASN A 267 -6.05 -6.31 10.80
C ASN A 267 -5.28 -7.16 9.75
N SER A 268 -4.48 -6.52 8.91
CA SER A 268 -3.69 -7.20 7.87
C SER A 268 -2.73 -8.24 8.44
N ALA A 269 -2.13 -7.98 9.61
CA ALA A 269 -1.19 -8.92 10.24
C ALA A 269 -1.92 -10.17 10.75
N ASP A 270 -3.10 -10.00 11.36
CA ASP A 270 -3.95 -11.13 11.79
C ASP A 270 -4.41 -11.96 10.59
N ASN A 271 -4.76 -11.29 9.49
CA ASN A 271 -5.12 -11.94 8.24
C ASN A 271 -3.96 -12.75 7.66
N ALA A 272 -2.75 -12.20 7.67
CA ALA A 272 -1.55 -12.91 7.27
C ALA A 272 -1.27 -14.12 8.18
N ASN A 273 -1.45 -13.98 9.50
CA ASN A 273 -1.30 -15.09 10.45
C ASN A 273 -2.26 -16.26 10.16
N GLY A 274 -3.50 -15.99 9.77
CA GLY A 274 -4.43 -17.04 9.36
C GLY A 274 -3.97 -17.79 8.10
N PHE A 275 -3.36 -17.08 7.14
CA PHE A 275 -2.73 -17.69 5.97
C PHE A 275 -1.50 -18.53 6.37
N VAL A 276 -0.67 -18.02 7.27
CA VAL A 276 0.53 -18.71 7.80
C VAL A 276 0.16 -20.02 8.52
N ARG A 277 -1.02 -20.10 9.15
CA ARG A 277 -1.57 -21.33 9.74
C ARG A 277 -2.31 -22.23 8.73
N SER A 278 -2.24 -21.92 7.43
CA SER A 278 -2.96 -22.65 6.36
C SER A 278 -4.49 -22.68 6.53
N GLU A 279 -5.05 -21.75 7.28
CA GLU A 279 -6.49 -21.60 7.47
C GLU A 279 -7.18 -20.86 6.30
N ARG A 280 -6.39 -20.35 5.36
CA ARG A 280 -6.84 -19.56 4.20
C ARG A 280 -6.09 -19.98 2.94
N VAL A 281 -6.81 -20.00 1.81
CA VAL A 281 -6.19 -20.31 0.52
C VAL A 281 -5.45 -19.11 -0.06
N PHE A 282 -6.04 -17.90 0.05
CA PHE A 282 -5.47 -16.67 -0.51
C PHE A 282 -5.03 -15.70 0.58
N LEU A 283 -3.94 -14.99 0.28
CA LEU A 283 -3.49 -13.77 0.95
C LEU A 283 -3.17 -12.71 -0.10
N TYR A 284 -3.70 -11.50 0.04
CA TYR A 284 -3.22 -10.32 -0.68
C TYR A 284 -2.07 -9.72 0.14
N GLY A 285 -0.85 -9.91 -0.31
CA GLY A 285 0.34 -9.66 0.48
C GLY A 285 1.52 -9.11 -0.32
N THR A 286 2.63 -8.91 0.37
CA THR A 286 3.87 -8.32 -0.12
C THR A 286 4.97 -9.36 -0.25
N SER A 287 6.05 -9.02 -0.98
CA SER A 287 7.21 -9.89 -1.16
C SER A 287 7.95 -10.25 0.13
N GLU A 288 7.75 -9.50 1.19
CA GLU A 288 8.33 -9.75 2.52
C GLU A 288 8.01 -11.17 3.04
N LEU A 289 6.79 -11.66 2.79
CA LEU A 289 6.38 -13.01 3.19
C LEU A 289 7.35 -14.08 2.66
N ILE A 290 7.80 -13.95 1.41
CA ILE A 290 8.76 -14.89 0.81
C ILE A 290 10.02 -14.96 1.66
N LYS A 291 10.50 -13.79 2.09
CA LYS A 291 11.70 -13.71 2.92
C LYS A 291 11.49 -14.27 4.33
N GLN A 292 10.34 -14.02 4.93
CA GLN A 292 10.00 -14.55 6.26
C GLN A 292 9.99 -16.08 6.29
N LEU A 293 9.57 -16.73 5.19
CA LEU A 293 9.57 -18.19 5.07
C LEU A 293 10.98 -18.80 4.99
N GLU A 294 12.00 -18.02 4.64
CA GLU A 294 13.40 -18.47 4.60
C GLU A 294 14.06 -18.50 5.99
N PHE A 295 13.49 -17.80 6.97
CA PHE A 295 14.03 -17.77 8.33
C PHE A 295 13.34 -18.77 9.24
N PRO A 296 14.09 -19.49 10.09
CA PRO A 296 13.51 -20.38 11.09
C PRO A 296 12.78 -19.60 12.18
N GLU A 297 11.79 -20.22 12.81
CA GLU A 297 10.97 -19.63 13.88
C GLU A 297 11.81 -19.08 15.05
N LYS A 298 12.88 -19.78 15.44
CA LYS A 298 13.83 -19.32 16.48
C LYS A 298 14.47 -17.96 16.19
N SER A 299 14.43 -17.53 14.93
CA SER A 299 14.91 -16.21 14.48
C SER A 299 13.76 -15.25 14.20
N GLY A 300 12.52 -15.59 14.57
CA GLY A 300 11.31 -14.83 14.31
C GLY A 300 10.74 -15.02 12.90
N GLY A 301 11.24 -15.99 12.12
CA GLY A 301 10.74 -16.29 10.78
C GLY A 301 9.60 -17.31 10.77
N LEU A 302 9.18 -17.68 9.57
CA LEU A 302 8.03 -18.54 9.30
C LEU A 302 8.42 -19.91 8.69
N GLY A 303 9.72 -20.25 8.64
CA GLY A 303 10.22 -21.44 7.95
C GLY A 303 9.75 -22.79 8.52
N ASN A 304 9.14 -22.79 9.71
CA ASN A 304 8.56 -23.97 10.35
C ASN A 304 7.01 -23.91 10.41
N SER A 305 6.40 -22.89 9.85
CA SER A 305 4.94 -22.72 9.85
C SER A 305 4.21 -23.74 8.97
N ALA A 306 2.88 -23.83 9.11
CA ALA A 306 2.05 -24.68 8.28
C ALA A 306 2.19 -24.31 6.80
N ILE A 307 2.14 -23.01 6.47
CA ILE A 307 2.29 -22.54 5.08
C ILE A 307 3.69 -22.83 4.50
N ALA A 308 4.74 -22.86 5.32
CA ALA A 308 6.08 -23.24 4.86
C ALA A 308 6.15 -24.71 4.43
N LYS A 309 5.37 -25.58 5.08
CA LYS A 309 5.22 -27.00 4.71
C LYS A 309 4.35 -27.19 3.49
N ASP A 310 3.23 -26.45 3.41
CA ASP A 310 2.27 -26.50 2.32
C ASP A 310 2.83 -25.89 1.01
N GLY A 311 3.78 -24.98 1.12
CA GLY A 311 4.31 -24.19 0.02
C GLY A 311 3.44 -22.98 -0.32
N ILE A 312 4.07 -22.02 -0.98
CA ILE A 312 3.39 -20.85 -1.53
C ILE A 312 3.58 -20.75 -3.03
N ARG A 313 2.54 -20.32 -3.71
CA ARG A 313 2.57 -19.86 -5.09
C ARG A 313 2.14 -18.40 -5.13
N VAL A 314 2.77 -17.60 -5.98
CA VAL A 314 2.37 -16.22 -6.24
C VAL A 314 1.62 -16.16 -7.56
N LEU A 315 0.43 -15.58 -7.54
CA LEU A 315 -0.42 -15.38 -8.71
C LEU A 315 -0.52 -13.89 -9.03
N ASN A 316 -0.71 -13.60 -10.31
CA ASN A 316 -1.07 -12.26 -10.75
C ASN A 316 -2.48 -11.91 -10.28
N LEU A 317 -2.75 -10.62 -10.11
CA LEU A 317 -4.08 -10.14 -9.78
C LEU A 317 -5.05 -10.32 -10.95
N PRO A 318 -6.36 -10.51 -10.67
CA PRO A 318 -7.36 -10.63 -11.72
C PRO A 318 -7.47 -9.35 -12.54
N SER A 319 -7.77 -9.49 -13.83
CA SER A 319 -8.13 -8.37 -14.69
C SER A 319 -9.60 -8.02 -14.55
N GLY A 320 -9.89 -6.73 -14.50
CA GLY A 320 -11.22 -6.17 -14.74
C GLY A 320 -11.33 -5.65 -16.17
N PRO A 321 -12.45 -4.99 -16.51
CA PRO A 321 -12.68 -4.46 -17.86
C PRO A 321 -11.70 -3.35 -18.29
N HIS A 322 -11.10 -2.66 -17.32
CA HIS A 322 -10.12 -1.59 -17.56
C HIS A 322 -8.67 -2.05 -17.37
N GLY A 323 -8.46 -3.34 -17.21
CA GLY A 323 -7.14 -3.92 -17.05
C GLY A 323 -6.92 -4.55 -15.67
N LYS A 324 -5.68 -4.86 -15.43
CA LYS A 324 -5.18 -5.42 -14.18
C LYS A 324 -4.42 -4.33 -13.42
N PHE A 325 -4.69 -4.20 -12.12
CA PHE A 325 -3.99 -3.24 -11.27
C PHE A 325 -3.65 -3.83 -9.93
N SER A 326 -2.44 -3.55 -9.46
CA SER A 326 -2.00 -3.78 -8.09
C SER A 326 -1.74 -2.45 -7.39
N PHE A 327 -1.90 -2.42 -6.07
CA PHE A 327 -1.37 -1.32 -5.27
C PHE A 327 0.14 -1.45 -5.18
N MET A 328 0.83 -0.34 -5.45
CA MET A 328 2.25 -0.18 -5.21
C MET A 328 2.47 0.99 -4.24
N GLY A 329 3.06 0.67 -3.13
CA GLY A 329 3.65 1.61 -2.20
C GLY A 329 5.16 1.46 -2.20
N GLY A 330 5.73 1.71 -1.04
CA GLY A 330 7.15 1.55 -0.79
C GLY A 330 7.67 2.64 0.12
N SER A 331 8.96 2.70 0.22
CA SER A 331 9.64 3.68 1.05
C SER A 331 10.60 4.52 0.26
N HIS A 332 10.63 5.79 0.61
CA HIS A 332 11.51 6.79 0.08
C HIS A 332 12.47 7.26 1.17
N LEU A 333 13.64 7.75 0.76
CA LEU A 333 14.56 8.47 1.63
C LEU A 333 14.48 9.96 1.33
N ALA A 334 14.35 10.75 2.38
CA ALA A 334 14.24 12.20 2.32
C ALA A 334 15.26 12.86 3.24
N LEU A 335 15.55 14.14 3.00
CA LEU A 335 16.39 14.95 3.86
C LEU A 335 15.53 15.85 4.73
N GLY A 336 15.77 15.83 6.04
CA GLY A 336 15.10 16.70 6.98
C GLY A 336 15.37 18.18 6.69
N ASN A 337 14.34 19.01 6.78
CA ASN A 337 14.46 20.45 6.68
C ASN A 337 14.63 21.02 8.09
N LYS A 338 15.80 21.60 8.39
CA LYS A 338 16.17 22.06 9.74
C LYS A 338 16.74 23.47 9.68
N GLU A 339 16.62 24.22 10.76
CA GLU A 339 17.25 25.55 10.87
C GLU A 339 18.78 25.46 10.83
N ASP A 340 19.33 24.46 11.54
CA ASP A 340 20.77 24.17 11.47
C ASP A 340 21.13 23.39 10.22
N THR A 341 21.73 24.09 9.26
CA THR A 341 22.17 23.54 7.95
C THR A 341 23.57 22.99 7.96
N SER A 342 24.30 23.04 9.08
CA SER A 342 25.72 22.66 9.19
C SER A 342 26.00 21.22 8.77
N LYS A 343 25.01 20.33 8.92
CA LYS A 343 25.11 18.90 8.61
C LYS A 343 24.56 18.51 7.23
N TYR A 344 24.05 19.47 6.45
CA TYR A 344 23.36 19.15 5.18
C TYR A 344 24.25 18.36 4.22
N ALA A 345 25.48 18.79 4.00
CA ALA A 345 26.43 18.09 3.11
C ALA A 345 26.73 16.65 3.58
N LEU A 346 26.82 16.43 4.91
CA LEU A 346 27.05 15.09 5.47
C LEU A 346 25.80 14.21 5.33
N ALA A 347 24.60 14.79 5.50
CA ALA A 347 23.32 14.09 5.31
C ALA A 347 23.13 13.68 3.83
N GLU A 348 23.50 14.55 2.89
CA GLU A 348 23.50 14.25 1.45
C GLU A 348 24.45 13.11 1.10
N GLN A 349 25.63 13.10 1.72
CA GLN A 349 26.59 12.00 1.54
C GLN A 349 26.01 10.67 2.06
N LEU A 350 25.32 10.69 3.21
CA LEU A 350 24.65 9.50 3.75
C LEU A 350 23.50 9.06 2.84
N LEU A 351 22.65 9.98 2.35
CA LEU A 351 21.58 9.69 1.42
C LEU A 351 22.12 9.02 0.14
N ALA A 352 23.12 9.63 -0.50
CA ALA A 352 23.75 9.09 -1.69
C ALA A 352 24.37 7.69 -1.44
N TYR A 353 24.95 7.49 -0.26
CA TYR A 353 25.50 6.20 0.14
C TYR A 353 24.41 5.12 0.30
N MET A 354 23.30 5.45 0.95
CA MET A 354 22.16 4.53 1.11
C MET A 354 21.55 4.15 -0.23
N LEU A 355 21.59 5.06 -1.22
CA LEU A 355 21.05 4.87 -2.56
C LEU A 355 22.00 4.14 -3.53
N ARG A 356 23.17 3.73 -3.12
CA ARG A 356 24.05 2.89 -3.96
C ARG A 356 23.38 1.55 -4.23
N ALA A 357 23.45 1.05 -5.45
CA ALA A 357 22.79 -0.19 -5.87
C ALA A 357 23.15 -1.39 -4.98
N ASP A 358 24.44 -1.52 -4.59
CA ASP A 358 24.90 -2.57 -3.69
C ASP A 358 24.29 -2.47 -2.27
N ASN A 359 24.01 -1.26 -1.79
CA ASN A 359 23.40 -1.04 -0.48
C ASN A 359 21.89 -1.22 -0.52
N ILE A 360 21.22 -0.81 -1.61
CA ILE A 360 19.79 -1.07 -1.84
C ILE A 360 19.56 -2.60 -1.93
N ASP A 361 20.35 -3.31 -2.76
CA ASP A 361 20.21 -4.76 -2.93
C ASP A 361 20.44 -5.51 -1.60
N ALA A 362 21.50 -5.14 -0.87
CA ALA A 362 21.81 -5.75 0.43
C ALA A 362 20.69 -5.55 1.47
N PHE A 363 20.09 -4.36 1.51
CA PHE A 363 18.96 -4.07 2.39
C PHE A 363 17.72 -4.84 1.96
N SER A 364 17.34 -4.74 0.68
CA SER A 364 16.15 -5.39 0.11
C SER A 364 16.19 -6.91 0.30
N ARG A 365 17.33 -7.56 0.07
CA ARG A 365 17.50 -9.01 0.33
C ARG A 365 17.33 -9.39 1.79
N GLN A 366 17.64 -8.50 2.71
CA GLN A 366 17.49 -8.78 4.13
C GLN A 366 16.04 -8.66 4.59
N VAL A 367 15.29 -7.69 4.04
CA VAL A 367 13.91 -7.42 4.46
C VAL A 367 12.86 -8.11 3.58
N GLY A 368 13.21 -8.43 2.32
CA GLY A 368 12.33 -9.13 1.37
C GLY A 368 11.51 -8.20 0.46
N PHE A 369 11.54 -6.89 0.65
CA PHE A 369 10.91 -5.95 -0.28
C PHE A 369 11.73 -5.79 -1.56
N LEU A 370 11.06 -5.54 -2.69
CA LEU A 370 11.74 -5.33 -3.96
C LEU A 370 12.59 -4.04 -3.94
N PRO A 371 13.80 -4.04 -4.52
CA PRO A 371 14.57 -2.81 -4.65
C PRO A 371 13.87 -1.82 -5.57
N ALA A 372 13.92 -0.52 -5.24
CA ALA A 372 13.42 0.52 -6.14
C ALA A 372 14.30 0.71 -7.39
N ASP A 373 15.51 0.20 -7.36
CA ASP A 373 16.49 0.27 -8.42
C ASP A 373 16.24 -0.82 -9.49
N MET A 374 15.72 -0.42 -10.64
CA MET A 374 15.38 -1.31 -11.76
C MET A 374 16.60 -2.04 -12.33
N SER A 375 17.82 -1.45 -12.19
CA SER A 375 19.04 -2.07 -12.69
C SER A 375 19.39 -3.39 -12.01
N ILE A 376 18.87 -3.63 -10.79
CA ILE A 376 19.10 -4.85 -10.02
C ILE A 376 17.87 -5.75 -9.93
N LEU A 377 16.70 -5.30 -10.37
CA LEU A 377 15.47 -6.11 -10.35
C LEU A 377 15.59 -7.40 -11.18
N HIS A 378 16.38 -7.42 -12.25
CA HIS A 378 16.60 -8.61 -13.05
C HIS A 378 17.16 -9.80 -12.26
N ILE A 379 17.85 -9.54 -11.15
CA ILE A 379 18.37 -10.59 -10.27
C ILE A 379 17.22 -11.25 -9.50
N TRP A 380 16.19 -10.49 -9.13
CA TRP A 380 15.02 -10.94 -8.38
C TRP A 380 14.09 -11.80 -9.24
N ASN A 381 14.08 -11.61 -10.56
CA ASN A 381 13.32 -12.44 -11.51
C ASN A 381 13.77 -13.91 -11.57
N ARG A 382 14.86 -14.28 -10.95
CA ARG A 382 15.37 -15.67 -10.93
C ARG A 382 14.55 -16.59 -10.01
N ASP A 383 13.90 -16.04 -9.01
CA ASP A 383 12.94 -16.75 -8.16
C ASP A 383 11.54 -16.55 -8.71
N SER A 384 10.83 -17.64 -9.02
CA SER A 384 9.50 -17.61 -9.63
C SER A 384 8.46 -16.86 -8.80
N ARG A 385 8.62 -16.83 -7.48
CA ARG A 385 7.74 -16.11 -6.54
C ARG A 385 7.92 -14.60 -6.68
N TYR A 386 9.17 -14.13 -6.70
CA TYR A 386 9.48 -12.71 -6.91
C TYR A 386 9.19 -12.27 -8.35
N SER A 387 9.42 -13.13 -9.36
CA SER A 387 9.19 -12.77 -10.76
C SER A 387 7.74 -12.39 -11.05
N LYS A 388 6.77 -13.04 -10.41
CA LYS A 388 5.34 -12.68 -10.51
C LYS A 388 5.08 -11.28 -9.93
N LEU A 389 5.69 -10.94 -8.79
CA LEU A 389 5.56 -9.61 -8.18
C LEU A 389 6.28 -8.54 -9.01
N VAL A 390 7.45 -8.85 -9.60
CA VAL A 390 8.12 -7.93 -10.52
C VAL A 390 7.25 -7.67 -11.76
N ALA A 391 6.56 -8.69 -12.28
CA ALA A 391 5.62 -8.52 -13.40
C ALA A 391 4.40 -7.64 -13.02
N GLU A 392 3.96 -7.64 -11.75
CA GLU A 392 2.89 -6.76 -11.30
C GLU A 392 3.29 -5.27 -11.29
N LEU A 393 4.59 -4.93 -11.30
CA LEU A 393 5.05 -3.54 -11.35
C LEU A 393 4.57 -2.81 -12.61
N GLU A 394 4.44 -3.49 -13.74
CA GLU A 394 3.94 -2.92 -14.99
C GLU A 394 2.46 -2.51 -14.89
N HIS A 395 1.74 -3.10 -13.97
CA HIS A 395 0.31 -2.87 -13.73
C HIS A 395 0.05 -2.21 -12.38
N SER A 396 1.09 -1.73 -11.72
CA SER A 396 0.95 -1.14 -10.40
C SER A 396 0.60 0.34 -10.45
N ARG A 397 -0.15 0.79 -9.46
CA ARG A 397 -0.50 2.19 -9.23
C ARG A 397 -0.28 2.55 -7.76
N SER A 398 0.06 3.80 -7.53
CA SER A 398 0.05 4.42 -6.21
C SER A 398 -1.14 5.39 -6.09
N PHE A 399 -1.34 5.90 -4.89
CA PHE A 399 -2.35 6.93 -4.65
C PHE A 399 -1.89 8.31 -5.15
N PRO A 400 -2.81 9.28 -5.33
CA PRO A 400 -2.46 10.63 -5.73
C PRO A 400 -1.51 11.33 -4.75
N ASN A 401 -0.52 12.06 -5.29
CA ASN A 401 0.53 12.73 -4.52
C ASN A 401 0.10 14.13 -4.08
N ILE A 402 -0.97 14.22 -3.30
CA ILE A 402 -1.48 15.49 -2.76
C ILE A 402 -1.22 15.58 -1.25
N PRO A 403 -1.03 16.79 -0.72
CA PRO A 403 -0.77 16.97 0.72
C PRO A 403 -1.90 16.45 1.61
N GLU A 404 -3.12 16.52 1.13
CA GLU A 404 -4.35 16.10 1.82
C GLU A 404 -4.54 14.58 1.85
N TRP A 405 -3.73 13.81 1.11
CA TRP A 405 -3.94 12.37 0.97
C TRP A 405 -3.98 11.64 2.32
N GLY A 406 -3.16 12.03 3.30
CA GLY A 406 -3.20 11.41 4.62
C GLY A 406 -4.56 11.53 5.33
N GLU A 407 -5.28 12.62 5.13
CA GLU A 407 -6.64 12.80 5.68
C GLU A 407 -7.69 12.07 4.82
N VAL A 408 -7.53 12.06 3.49
CA VAL A 408 -8.35 11.23 2.60
C VAL A 408 -8.22 9.75 2.99
N GLU A 409 -7.02 9.28 3.23
CA GLU A 409 -6.71 7.91 3.65
C GLU A 409 -7.44 7.52 4.94
N LYS A 410 -7.48 8.38 5.95
CA LYS A 410 -8.24 8.15 7.19
C LYS A 410 -9.74 7.95 6.92
N ILE A 411 -10.34 8.77 6.05
CA ILE A 411 -11.75 8.63 5.68
C ILE A 411 -12.01 7.30 4.96
N LEU A 412 -11.09 6.87 4.09
CA LEU A 412 -11.19 5.60 3.39
C LEU A 412 -11.01 4.39 4.32
N ILE A 413 -10.15 4.51 5.34
CA ILE A 413 -10.00 3.50 6.40
C ILE A 413 -11.31 3.40 7.21
N GLU A 414 -11.91 4.52 7.61
CA GLU A 414 -13.22 4.54 8.28
C GLU A 414 -14.30 3.86 7.42
N LEU A 415 -14.32 4.11 6.11
CA LEU A 415 -15.25 3.48 5.17
C LEU A 415 -15.04 1.96 5.14
N SER A 416 -13.80 1.49 4.96
CA SER A 416 -13.47 0.06 4.92
C SER A 416 -13.86 -0.66 6.22
N ASN A 417 -13.52 -0.09 7.37
CA ASN A 417 -13.87 -0.62 8.69
C ASN A 417 -15.39 -0.67 8.89
N GLY A 418 -16.07 0.39 8.48
CA GLY A 418 -17.52 0.48 8.54
C GLY A 418 -18.23 -0.58 7.68
N MET A 419 -17.68 -0.86 6.50
CA MET A 419 -18.18 -1.94 5.63
C MET A 419 -18.08 -3.29 6.34
N GLY A 420 -16.96 -3.64 6.93
CA GLY A 420 -16.79 -4.87 7.70
C GLY A 420 -17.83 -4.99 8.82
N ALA A 421 -18.01 -3.94 9.61
CA ALA A 421 -18.99 -3.90 10.68
C ALA A 421 -20.46 -4.01 10.18
N LEU A 422 -20.76 -3.40 9.03
CA LEU A 422 -22.10 -3.47 8.41
C LEU A 422 -22.45 -4.90 8.01
N PHE A 423 -21.50 -5.62 7.39
CA PHE A 423 -21.76 -6.97 6.88
C PHE A 423 -21.92 -8.01 7.99
N THR A 424 -21.37 -7.78 9.17
CA THR A 424 -21.63 -8.63 10.35
C THR A 424 -23.00 -8.39 10.95
N LYS A 425 -23.40 -7.12 11.09
CA LYS A 425 -24.60 -6.74 11.84
C LYS A 425 -25.89 -6.88 11.02
N THR A 426 -25.79 -6.80 9.68
CA THR A 426 -26.97 -6.67 8.82
C THR A 426 -27.03 -7.77 7.76
N LYS A 427 -27.84 -8.79 7.97
CA LYS A 427 -28.06 -9.88 6.99
C LYS A 427 -28.98 -9.48 5.82
N HIS A 428 -29.80 -8.46 5.98
CA HIS A 428 -30.82 -8.05 5.02
C HIS A 428 -30.21 -7.26 3.86
N ARG A 429 -30.20 -7.80 2.63
CA ARG A 429 -29.58 -7.20 1.42
C ARG A 429 -29.99 -5.74 1.20
N LYS A 430 -31.30 -5.42 1.21
CA LYS A 430 -31.79 -4.05 1.02
C LYS A 430 -31.29 -3.08 2.11
N LYS A 431 -31.28 -3.51 3.37
CA LYS A 431 -30.77 -2.68 4.47
C LYS A 431 -29.26 -2.46 4.37
N ARG A 432 -28.50 -3.51 3.99
CA ARG A 432 -27.06 -3.38 3.75
C ARG A 432 -26.77 -2.41 2.61
N SER A 433 -27.47 -2.54 1.48
CA SER A 433 -27.31 -1.67 0.32
C SER A 433 -27.56 -0.21 0.66
N ALA A 434 -28.64 0.09 1.40
CA ALA A 434 -28.96 1.44 1.85
C ALA A 434 -27.88 2.01 2.79
N ALA A 435 -27.44 1.20 3.76
CA ALA A 435 -26.42 1.62 4.71
C ALA A 435 -25.05 1.80 4.03
N LEU A 436 -24.68 0.92 3.11
CA LEU A 436 -23.44 1.05 2.34
C LEU A 436 -23.47 2.32 1.46
N ALA A 437 -24.60 2.59 0.79
CA ALA A 437 -24.75 3.80 -0.01
C ALA A 437 -24.60 5.07 0.85
N GLN A 438 -25.19 5.08 2.05
CA GLN A 438 -25.03 6.18 3.00
C GLN A 438 -23.57 6.38 3.41
N MET A 439 -22.87 5.29 3.75
CA MET A 439 -21.47 5.35 4.14
C MET A 439 -20.57 5.89 3.03
N VAL A 440 -20.77 5.42 1.79
CA VAL A 440 -20.02 5.90 0.61
C VAL A 440 -20.32 7.36 0.34
N TYR A 441 -21.60 7.77 0.47
CA TYR A 441 -22.02 9.16 0.32
C TYR A 441 -21.35 10.07 1.37
N ASP A 442 -21.38 9.66 2.64
CA ASP A 442 -20.79 10.43 3.75
C ASP A 442 -19.25 10.55 3.57
N ALA A 443 -18.58 9.47 3.15
CA ALA A 443 -17.15 9.50 2.84
C ALA A 443 -16.86 10.43 1.65
N ASN A 444 -17.67 10.37 0.59
CA ASN A 444 -17.55 11.27 -0.56
C ASN A 444 -17.71 12.75 -0.16
N ALA A 445 -18.70 13.06 0.69
CA ALA A 445 -18.92 14.43 1.16
C ALA A 445 -17.76 14.93 2.03
N LYS A 446 -17.24 14.09 2.94
CA LYS A 446 -16.07 14.42 3.77
C LYS A 446 -14.83 14.70 2.92
N ILE A 447 -14.55 13.85 1.92
CA ILE A 447 -13.40 14.01 1.01
C ILE A 447 -13.56 15.29 0.18
N ASN A 448 -14.75 15.56 -0.39
CA ASN A 448 -14.98 16.79 -1.16
C ASN A 448 -14.82 18.04 -0.28
N ALA A 449 -15.29 18.02 0.95
CA ALA A 449 -15.09 19.13 1.89
C ALA A 449 -13.60 19.36 2.20
N LEU A 450 -12.83 18.29 2.40
CA LEU A 450 -11.38 18.35 2.62
C LEU A 450 -10.64 18.92 1.41
N LEU A 451 -11.07 18.54 0.20
CA LEU A 451 -10.47 19.01 -1.07
C LEU A 451 -11.01 20.37 -1.55
N ASN A 452 -11.85 21.04 -0.75
CA ASN A 452 -12.51 22.30 -1.10
C ASN A 452 -13.32 22.21 -2.40
N TYR A 453 -13.87 21.04 -2.70
CA TYR A 453 -14.70 20.82 -3.88
C TYR A 453 -16.19 20.96 -3.55
N SER A 454 -16.86 21.88 -4.27
CA SER A 454 -18.31 22.06 -4.17
C SER A 454 -19.03 21.25 -5.23
N ASP A 455 -19.78 20.25 -4.82
CA ASP A 455 -20.60 19.43 -5.71
C ASP A 455 -21.91 20.16 -6.05
N SER A 456 -22.15 20.42 -7.34
CA SER A 456 -23.38 21.05 -7.82
C SER A 456 -24.56 20.09 -7.96
N LEU A 457 -24.35 18.77 -7.80
CA LEU A 457 -25.37 17.77 -8.01
C LEU A 457 -26.15 17.47 -6.72
N ASN A 458 -27.43 17.13 -6.89
CA ASN A 458 -28.34 16.81 -5.77
C ASN A 458 -27.87 15.56 -5.02
N GLY A 459 -27.43 15.75 -3.78
CA GLY A 459 -26.88 14.67 -2.94
C GLY A 459 -27.86 13.52 -2.69
N SER A 460 -29.16 13.78 -2.57
CA SER A 460 -30.16 12.73 -2.34
C SER A 460 -30.35 11.84 -3.58
N GLU A 461 -30.24 12.38 -4.76
CA GLU A 461 -30.32 11.60 -6.01
C GLU A 461 -29.10 10.69 -6.17
N ARG A 462 -27.90 11.17 -5.86
CA ARG A 462 -26.66 10.38 -5.90
C ARG A 462 -26.69 9.23 -4.90
N MET A 463 -27.15 9.49 -3.68
CA MET A 463 -27.28 8.45 -2.66
C MET A 463 -28.31 7.39 -3.07
N HIS A 464 -29.46 7.80 -3.59
CA HIS A 464 -30.47 6.87 -4.10
C HIS A 464 -29.94 6.02 -5.25
N TRP A 465 -29.20 6.61 -6.17
CA TRP A 465 -28.57 5.91 -7.27
C TRP A 465 -27.52 4.90 -6.78
N ALA A 466 -26.64 5.26 -5.85
CA ALA A 466 -25.69 4.34 -5.25
C ALA A 466 -26.39 3.16 -4.54
N GLN A 467 -27.52 3.42 -3.85
CA GLN A 467 -28.32 2.36 -3.23
C GLN A 467 -28.87 1.37 -4.25
N GLN A 468 -29.38 1.83 -5.40
CA GLN A 468 -29.85 0.96 -6.47
C GLN A 468 -28.69 0.15 -7.05
N PHE A 469 -27.53 0.80 -7.23
CA PHE A 469 -26.33 0.18 -7.75
C PHE A 469 -25.86 -1.01 -6.88
N PHE A 470 -25.81 -0.83 -5.56
CA PHE A 470 -25.43 -1.91 -4.62
C PHE A 470 -26.48 -3.03 -4.48
N LEU A 471 -27.66 -2.86 -5.06
CA LEU A 471 -28.66 -3.92 -5.17
C LEU A 471 -28.45 -4.83 -6.39
N LEU A 472 -27.68 -4.39 -7.40
CA LEU A 472 -27.41 -5.19 -8.59
C LEU A 472 -26.44 -6.33 -8.28
N ASP A 473 -26.55 -7.44 -8.98
CA ASP A 473 -25.51 -8.47 -8.95
C ASP A 473 -24.34 -8.03 -9.86
N TYR A 474 -23.13 -8.42 -9.53
CA TYR A 474 -21.93 -8.14 -10.32
C TYR A 474 -22.09 -8.53 -11.80
N LYS A 475 -22.77 -9.64 -12.10
CA LYS A 475 -23.08 -10.06 -13.47
C LYS A 475 -24.05 -9.14 -14.21
N GLU A 476 -24.91 -8.44 -13.48
CA GLU A 476 -25.87 -7.48 -14.04
C GLU A 476 -25.18 -6.13 -14.32
N VAL A 477 -24.18 -5.79 -13.52
CA VAL A 477 -23.38 -4.58 -13.68
C VAL A 477 -22.35 -4.74 -14.80
N TYR A 478 -21.88 -5.98 -15.02
CA TYR A 478 -20.92 -6.36 -16.08
C TYR A 478 -21.49 -7.45 -16.98
N PRO A 479 -22.40 -7.12 -17.90
CA PRO A 479 -22.75 -8.05 -18.99
C PRO A 479 -21.53 -8.25 -19.90
N LYS A 480 -21.38 -9.47 -20.47
CA LYS A 480 -20.25 -9.88 -21.33
C LYS A 480 -19.94 -8.97 -22.54
N ASN A 481 -20.81 -7.99 -22.83
CA ASN A 481 -20.71 -7.08 -23.98
C ASN A 481 -20.65 -5.59 -23.57
N SER A 482 -20.21 -5.26 -22.38
CA SER A 482 -20.29 -3.89 -21.81
C SER A 482 -19.19 -2.94 -22.25
N ALA A 483 -18.42 -3.23 -23.30
CA ALA A 483 -17.44 -2.30 -23.85
C ALA A 483 -18.01 -0.90 -24.20
N ASN A 484 -19.35 -0.78 -24.35
CA ASN A 484 -20.03 0.47 -24.72
C ASN A 484 -20.58 1.28 -23.52
N ILE A 485 -20.54 0.75 -22.28
CA ILE A 485 -21.07 1.47 -21.10
C ILE A 485 -19.94 2.19 -20.35
N ILE A 486 -18.71 1.80 -20.56
CA ILE A 486 -17.54 2.11 -19.72
C ILE A 486 -16.76 3.34 -20.20
N GLY A 487 -17.08 3.91 -21.36
CA GLY A 487 -16.36 5.08 -21.93
C GLY A 487 -16.64 6.44 -21.28
N ARG A 488 -17.50 6.51 -20.26
CA ARG A 488 -17.86 7.78 -19.61
C ARG A 488 -17.54 7.72 -18.13
N ASN A 489 -16.53 8.48 -17.72
CA ASN A 489 -16.26 8.79 -16.30
C ASN A 489 -17.35 9.71 -15.68
N GLU A 490 -18.41 9.99 -16.40
CA GLU A 490 -19.53 10.80 -15.95
C GLU A 490 -20.69 9.89 -15.55
N MET A 491 -21.35 10.25 -14.46
CA MET A 491 -22.61 9.63 -14.07
C MET A 491 -23.56 9.67 -15.27
N PRO A 492 -24.31 8.57 -15.55
CA PRO A 492 -25.39 8.66 -16.49
C PRO A 492 -26.28 9.84 -16.09
N THR A 493 -26.64 10.69 -17.02
CA THR A 493 -27.53 11.81 -16.74
C THR A 493 -28.82 11.27 -16.11
N VAL A 494 -29.45 12.06 -15.25
CA VAL A 494 -30.72 11.71 -14.61
C VAL A 494 -31.74 11.22 -15.63
N ASP A 495 -31.68 11.76 -16.86
CA ASP A 495 -32.57 11.38 -17.95
C ASP A 495 -32.22 10.04 -18.60
N GLU A 496 -30.93 9.65 -18.70
CA GLU A 496 -30.53 8.30 -19.13
C GLU A 496 -30.95 7.22 -18.11
N PHE A 497 -30.86 7.57 -16.83
CA PHE A 497 -31.31 6.67 -15.76
C PHE A 497 -32.83 6.56 -15.72
N LYS A 498 -33.56 7.68 -15.86
CA LYS A 498 -35.02 7.70 -15.99
C LYS A 498 -35.49 6.90 -17.21
N TYR A 499 -34.78 7.03 -18.33
CA TYR A 499 -35.07 6.28 -19.55
C TYR A 499 -34.88 4.77 -19.37
N LYS A 500 -33.78 4.35 -18.74
CA LYS A 500 -33.54 2.92 -18.42
C LYS A 500 -34.53 2.38 -17.39
N LEU A 501 -34.89 3.15 -16.36
CA LEU A 501 -35.87 2.77 -15.37
C LEU A 501 -37.29 2.71 -15.96
N ALA A 502 -37.64 3.66 -16.86
CA ALA A 502 -38.88 3.65 -17.60
C ALA A 502 -38.95 2.45 -18.54
N SER A 503 -37.88 2.16 -19.29
CA SER A 503 -37.80 0.98 -20.17
C SER A 503 -37.96 -0.33 -19.39
N PHE A 504 -37.39 -0.43 -18.21
CA PHE A 504 -37.56 -1.60 -17.33
C PHE A 504 -38.99 -1.71 -16.76
N LYS A 505 -39.61 -0.60 -16.38
CA LYS A 505 -41.02 -0.56 -16.02
C LYS A 505 -41.96 -0.94 -17.18
N TYR A 506 -41.69 -0.46 -18.39
CA TYR A 506 -42.42 -0.85 -19.58
C TYR A 506 -42.24 -2.32 -19.91
N LEU A 507 -41.04 -2.88 -19.73
CA LEU A 507 -40.79 -4.30 -19.91
C LEU A 507 -41.58 -5.15 -18.91
N LEU A 508 -41.61 -4.76 -17.63
CA LEU A 508 -42.41 -5.45 -16.59
C LEU A 508 -43.91 -5.32 -16.84
N VAL A 509 -44.40 -4.18 -17.32
CA VAL A 509 -45.82 -3.99 -17.70
C VAL A 509 -46.15 -4.83 -18.92
N ALA A 510 -45.27 -4.89 -19.93
CA ALA A 510 -45.44 -5.72 -21.12
C ALA A 510 -45.43 -7.22 -20.78
N LEU A 511 -44.54 -7.67 -19.89
CA LEU A 511 -44.53 -9.05 -19.40
C LEU A 511 -45.76 -9.37 -18.57
N GLY A 512 -46.21 -8.46 -17.72
CA GLY A 512 -47.47 -8.59 -16.94
C GLY A 512 -48.71 -8.65 -17.85
N ALA A 513 -48.77 -7.79 -18.89
CA ALA A 513 -49.85 -7.81 -19.87
C ALA A 513 -49.83 -9.08 -20.72
N GLY A 514 -48.66 -9.55 -21.11
CA GLY A 514 -48.48 -10.83 -21.83
C GLY A 514 -48.95 -12.02 -20.99
N PHE A 515 -48.61 -12.04 -19.69
CA PHE A 515 -49.08 -13.08 -18.77
C PHE A 515 -50.62 -13.07 -18.58
N LEU A 516 -51.22 -11.86 -18.51
CA LEU A 516 -52.65 -11.69 -18.41
C LEU A 516 -53.39 -12.21 -19.66
N VAL A 517 -52.86 -11.92 -20.86
CA VAL A 517 -53.37 -12.41 -22.15
C VAL A 517 -53.31 -13.95 -22.20
N ILE A 518 -52.17 -14.54 -21.78
CA ILE A 518 -52.04 -16.01 -21.71
C ILE A 518 -53.06 -16.60 -20.73
N CYS A 519 -53.28 -16.00 -19.56
CA CYS A 519 -54.27 -16.44 -18.59
C CYS A 519 -55.69 -16.37 -19.17
N ILE A 520 -56.02 -15.31 -19.91
CA ILE A 520 -57.32 -15.16 -20.57
C ILE A 520 -57.50 -16.23 -21.67
N ILE A 521 -56.48 -16.45 -22.51
CA ILE A 521 -56.54 -17.50 -23.55
C ILE A 521 -56.72 -18.88 -22.92
N VAL A 522 -56.01 -19.22 -21.86
CA VAL A 522 -56.14 -20.49 -21.16
C VAL A 522 -57.53 -20.61 -20.52
N ALA A 523 -58.06 -19.55 -19.96
CA ALA A 523 -59.41 -19.51 -19.37
C ALA A 523 -60.51 -19.70 -20.45
N CYS A 524 -60.37 -19.03 -21.61
CA CYS A 524 -61.27 -19.19 -22.77
C CYS A 524 -61.19 -20.59 -23.36
N TYR A 525 -60.01 -21.18 -23.44
CA TYR A 525 -59.80 -22.56 -23.94
C TYR A 525 -60.44 -23.59 -22.99
N ARG A 526 -60.35 -23.38 -21.67
CA ARG A 526 -61.03 -24.23 -20.67
C ARG A 526 -62.55 -24.11 -20.70
N ARG A 527 -63.12 -22.93 -21.06
CA ARG A 527 -64.56 -22.71 -21.24
C ARG A 527 -65.15 -23.37 -22.49
N LYS A 528 -64.34 -23.58 -23.55
CA LYS A 528 -64.78 -24.26 -24.78
C LYS A 528 -64.72 -25.81 -24.69
N LYS A 529 -64.13 -26.35 -23.61
CA LYS A 529 -64.03 -27.80 -23.38
C LYS A 529 -65.03 -28.31 -22.30
N LYS A 530 -65.87 -27.43 -21.75
CA LYS A 530 -67.06 -27.78 -21.01
C LYS A 530 -68.32 -27.47 -21.87
#